data_270ad624b37e45d065e5ce85c8d8e568
#
_entry.id   270ad624b37e45d065e5ce85c8d8e568
#
_cell.length_a   1.000
_cell.length_b   1.000
_cell.length_c   1.000
_cell.angle_alpha   90.00
_cell.angle_beta   90.00
_cell.angle_gamma   90.00
#
_symmetry.space_group_name_H-M   'P 1'
#
loop_
_entity.id
_entity.type
_entity.pdbx_description
1 polymer ?
#
loop_
_entity_poly.entity_id
_entity_poly.type
_entity_poly.pdbx_seq_one_letter_code
_entity_poly.pdbx_strand_id
1 'polypeptide(L)'
;PHEWPAMSLPSLLRLDEMKVKYVDAYPAGATYLNDGIACVHGRFHGARAMHQNLDREQVSIIQGHTHHKQKAARTRNLRGQPAFAFAYSPGCLCRVDGAVPSRNAAVDAFGRPVKSWEDWQQGLAVVRFNDRDKFAYEDIDILEGWAMHRGQEYQA
;
A
#
# COMPACT_ATOMS: atom_id res chain seq x y z
N PRO A 1 -14.08 20.85 17.56
CA PRO A 1 -15.21 20.08 17.06
C PRO A 1 -15.25 18.78 17.86
N HIS A 2 -16.34 18.59 18.63
CA HIS A 2 -16.54 17.34 19.34
C HIS A 2 -16.98 16.29 18.32
N GLU A 3 -16.05 15.49 17.86
CA GLU A 3 -16.39 14.29 17.10
C GLU A 3 -17.13 13.34 18.06
N TRP A 4 -18.26 12.84 17.60
CA TRP A 4 -19.01 11.84 18.34
C TRP A 4 -18.22 10.53 18.31
N PRO A 5 -17.69 10.02 19.43
CA PRO A 5 -16.82 8.84 19.42
C PRO A 5 -17.47 7.63 18.74
N ALA A 6 -18.80 7.50 18.90
CA ALA A 6 -19.57 6.42 18.29
C ALA A 6 -19.66 6.46 16.75
N MET A 7 -19.34 7.61 16.13
CA MET A 7 -19.35 7.78 14.67
C MET A 7 -17.94 7.85 14.06
N SER A 8 -16.93 7.62 14.86
CA SER A 8 -15.55 7.53 14.34
C SER A 8 -15.35 6.26 13.52
N LEU A 9 -14.46 6.31 12.53
CA LEU A 9 -14.14 5.16 11.69
C LEU A 9 -13.72 3.92 12.52
N PRO A 10 -12.87 4.03 13.55
CA PRO A 10 -12.55 2.91 14.42
C PRO A 10 -13.77 2.26 15.09
N SER A 11 -14.69 3.07 15.59
CA SER A 11 -15.91 2.57 16.26
C SER A 11 -16.85 1.90 15.27
N LEU A 12 -17.09 2.51 14.10
CA LEU A 12 -17.96 1.96 13.06
C LEU A 12 -17.46 0.62 12.53
N LEU A 13 -16.15 0.46 12.42
CA LEU A 13 -15.52 -0.77 11.96
C LEU A 13 -15.16 -1.75 13.10
N ARG A 14 -15.46 -1.39 14.36
CA ARG A 14 -15.18 -2.21 15.55
C ARG A 14 -13.69 -2.62 15.63
N LEU A 15 -12.77 -1.71 15.29
CA LEU A 15 -11.34 -2.01 15.18
C LEU A 15 -10.73 -2.45 16.51
N ASP A 16 -11.20 -1.90 17.63
CA ASP A 16 -10.72 -2.26 18.97
C ASP A 16 -11.05 -3.72 19.30
N GLU A 17 -12.25 -4.18 18.95
CA GLU A 17 -12.65 -5.57 19.15
C GLU A 17 -11.81 -6.53 18.32
N MET A 18 -11.42 -6.12 17.11
CA MET A 18 -10.53 -6.86 16.23
C MET A 18 -9.05 -6.71 16.60
N LYS A 19 -8.73 -5.93 17.64
CA LYS A 19 -7.35 -5.58 18.04
C LYS A 19 -6.53 -4.95 16.91
N VAL A 20 -7.19 -4.16 16.06
CA VAL A 20 -6.57 -3.43 14.95
C VAL A 20 -6.21 -2.02 15.40
N LYS A 21 -4.92 -1.69 15.33
CA LYS A 21 -4.46 -0.33 15.61
C LYS A 21 -4.79 0.59 14.42
N TYR A 22 -5.60 1.60 14.66
CA TYR A 22 -5.90 2.64 13.70
C TYR A 22 -4.84 3.76 13.74
N VAL A 23 -4.39 4.21 12.57
CA VAL A 23 -3.45 5.34 12.43
C VAL A 23 -4.13 6.45 11.64
N ASP A 24 -4.52 7.50 12.33
CA ASP A 24 -5.46 8.53 11.85
C ASP A 24 -4.83 9.64 11.00
N ALA A 25 -3.56 9.77 10.92
CA ALA A 25 -2.94 10.95 10.30
C ALA A 25 -2.84 10.86 8.75
N TYR A 26 -3.94 10.54 8.05
CA TYR A 26 -3.97 10.59 6.58
C TYR A 26 -3.79 12.01 6.04
N PRO A 27 -2.98 12.25 5.00
CA PRO A 27 -2.12 11.29 4.27
C PRO A 27 -0.72 11.12 4.87
N ALA A 28 -0.44 11.72 6.01
CA ALA A 28 0.90 11.79 6.60
C ALA A 28 1.19 10.66 7.61
N GLY A 29 0.17 9.89 8.00
CA GLY A 29 0.31 8.81 8.97
C GLY A 29 1.26 7.73 8.49
N ALA A 30 2.18 7.33 9.37
CA ALA A 30 3.11 6.25 9.14
C ALA A 30 3.12 5.29 10.32
N THR A 31 3.20 4.00 10.04
CA THR A 31 3.48 2.97 11.04
C THR A 31 4.87 2.41 10.77
N TYR A 32 5.77 2.66 11.69
CA TYR A 32 7.12 2.10 11.62
C TYR A 32 7.09 0.65 12.05
N LEU A 33 7.58 -0.24 11.18
CA LEU A 33 7.74 -1.66 11.49
C LEU A 33 9.04 -1.90 12.27
N ASN A 34 10.06 -1.09 11.97
CA ASN A 34 11.30 -0.90 12.73
C ASN A 34 11.92 0.44 12.32
N ASP A 35 13.13 0.73 12.77
CA ASP A 35 13.84 1.99 12.45
C ASP A 35 14.18 2.16 10.96
N GLY A 36 14.12 1.10 10.17
CA GLY A 36 14.53 1.08 8.76
C GLY A 36 13.40 1.06 7.74
N ILE A 37 12.15 0.80 8.17
CA ILE A 37 11.01 0.65 7.26
C ILE A 37 9.69 1.08 7.88
N ALA A 38 8.89 1.81 7.14
CA ALA A 38 7.55 2.25 7.52
C ALA A 38 6.49 1.86 6.49
N CYS A 39 5.28 1.63 6.99
CA CYS A 39 4.07 1.51 6.17
C CYS A 39 3.33 2.84 6.18
N VAL A 40 2.91 3.29 5.00
CA VAL A 40 2.13 4.50 4.80
C VAL A 40 0.95 4.22 3.86
N HIS A 41 -0.17 4.94 4.02
CA HIS A 41 -1.14 4.94 2.92
C HIS A 41 -0.49 5.53 1.66
N GLY A 42 0.23 6.63 1.83
CA GLY A 42 0.94 7.32 0.77
C GLY A 42 0.20 8.56 0.28
N ARG A 43 0.96 9.47 -0.31
CA ARG A 43 0.47 10.73 -0.89
C ARG A 43 0.85 10.91 -2.35
N PHE A 44 1.84 10.17 -2.81
CA PHE A 44 2.28 10.22 -4.19
C PHE A 44 1.57 9.17 -5.02
N HIS A 45 1.26 9.49 -6.26
CA HIS A 45 0.56 8.64 -7.22
C HIS A 45 1.27 8.67 -8.58
N GLY A 46 0.83 7.80 -9.48
CA GLY A 46 1.42 7.65 -10.80
C GLY A 46 2.73 6.85 -10.81
N ALA A 47 3.35 6.74 -11.98
CA ALA A 47 4.48 5.84 -12.24
C ALA A 47 5.75 6.16 -11.43
N ARG A 48 5.89 7.37 -10.90
CA ARG A 48 7.06 7.80 -10.13
C ARG A 48 6.83 7.87 -8.63
N ALA A 49 5.68 7.41 -8.14
CA ALA A 49 5.31 7.52 -6.72
C ALA A 49 6.37 6.93 -5.78
N MET A 50 6.93 5.78 -6.11
CA MET A 50 7.96 5.14 -5.28
C MET A 50 9.27 5.93 -5.24
N HIS A 51 9.67 6.54 -6.36
CA HIS A 51 10.85 7.42 -6.37
C HIS A 51 10.61 8.69 -5.55
N GLN A 52 9.43 9.29 -5.65
CA GLN A 52 9.07 10.49 -4.87
C GLN A 52 9.05 10.20 -3.37
N ASN A 53 8.59 9.02 -2.96
CA ASN A 53 8.70 8.59 -1.57
C ASN A 53 10.16 8.51 -1.11
N LEU A 54 11.03 7.88 -1.89
CA LEU A 54 12.45 7.80 -1.58
C LEU A 54 13.15 9.17 -1.57
N ASP A 55 12.68 10.14 -2.33
CA ASP A 55 13.22 11.51 -2.30
C ASP A 55 12.89 12.21 -0.99
N ARG A 56 11.73 11.90 -0.43
CA ARG A 56 11.19 12.56 0.76
C ARG A 56 11.59 11.86 2.06
N GLU A 57 11.44 10.53 2.10
CA GLU A 57 11.58 9.76 3.34
C GLU A 57 13.03 9.32 3.56
N GLN A 58 13.41 9.19 4.83
CA GLN A 58 14.77 8.77 5.23
C GLN A 58 14.89 7.25 5.37
N VAL A 59 13.75 6.54 5.42
CA VAL A 59 13.64 5.09 5.62
C VAL A 59 13.03 4.42 4.39
N SER A 60 13.07 3.09 4.35
CA SER A 60 12.33 2.33 3.35
C SER A 60 10.83 2.44 3.60
N ILE A 61 10.03 2.39 2.53
CA ILE A 61 8.60 2.63 2.57
C ILE A 61 7.83 1.50 1.90
N ILE A 62 6.73 1.08 2.53
CA ILE A 62 5.67 0.31 1.89
C ILE A 62 4.45 1.22 1.78
N GLN A 63 3.97 1.45 0.57
CA GLN A 63 2.84 2.33 0.29
C GLN A 63 1.69 1.54 -0.32
N GLY A 64 0.46 1.84 0.13
CA GLY A 64 -0.78 1.43 -0.54
C GLY A 64 -1.15 2.36 -1.70
N HIS A 65 -2.17 3.15 -1.55
CA HIS A 65 -2.66 4.28 -2.36
C HIS A 65 -2.70 4.12 -3.89
N THR A 66 -1.60 3.73 -4.52
CA THR A 66 -1.48 3.72 -5.99
C THR A 66 -2.25 2.58 -6.64
N HIS A 67 -2.54 1.52 -5.94
CA HIS A 67 -3.09 0.25 -6.44
C HIS A 67 -2.23 -0.41 -7.54
N HIS A 68 -1.08 0.17 -7.86
CA HIS A 68 -0.11 -0.39 -8.81
C HIS A 68 0.97 -1.15 -8.07
N LYS A 69 1.43 -2.24 -8.63
CA LYS A 69 2.67 -2.89 -8.18
C LYS A 69 3.85 -2.06 -8.64
N GLN A 70 4.58 -1.52 -7.68
CA GLN A 70 5.74 -0.65 -7.96
C GLN A 70 6.89 -0.93 -7.00
N LYS A 71 8.11 -0.75 -7.49
CA LYS A 71 9.32 -0.86 -6.69
C LYS A 71 10.33 0.18 -7.12
N ALA A 72 10.98 0.81 -6.15
CA ALA A 72 12.14 1.66 -6.38
C ALA A 72 13.21 1.40 -5.32
N ALA A 73 14.46 1.65 -5.67
CA ALA A 73 15.59 1.52 -4.77
C ALA A 73 16.50 2.73 -4.91
N ARG A 74 17.17 3.10 -3.81
CA ARG A 74 18.15 4.17 -3.79
C ARG A 74 19.28 3.84 -2.84
N THR A 75 20.51 4.11 -3.27
CA THR A 75 21.67 4.18 -2.40
C THR A 75 21.96 5.63 -2.08
N ARG A 76 22.10 5.95 -0.82
CA ARG A 76 22.45 7.27 -0.32
C ARG A 76 23.81 7.21 0.38
N ASN A 77 24.51 8.32 0.40
CA ASN A 77 25.66 8.49 1.28
C ASN A 77 25.16 9.12 2.58
N LEU A 78 25.16 8.35 3.66
CA LEU A 78 24.80 8.85 4.99
C LEU A 78 26.07 8.87 5.85
N ARG A 79 26.60 10.08 6.07
CA ARG A 79 27.82 10.30 6.86
C ARG A 79 29.01 9.45 6.42
N GLY A 80 29.21 9.35 5.09
CA GLY A 80 30.32 8.57 4.53
C GLY A 80 30.06 7.07 4.39
N GLN A 81 28.88 6.59 4.77
CA GLN A 81 28.48 5.18 4.65
C GLN A 81 27.34 5.01 3.65
N PRO A 82 27.33 3.93 2.85
CA PRO A 82 26.22 3.66 1.97
C PRO A 82 24.99 3.25 2.79
N ALA A 83 23.88 3.95 2.57
CA ALA A 83 22.57 3.63 3.12
C ALA A 83 21.63 3.24 1.99
N PHE A 84 21.05 2.04 2.08
CA PHE A 84 20.12 1.52 1.09
C PHE A 84 18.70 1.78 1.56
N ALA A 85 17.88 2.35 0.69
CA ALA A 85 16.46 2.54 0.94
C ALA A 85 15.64 1.99 -0.23
N PHE A 86 14.47 1.44 0.09
CA PHE A 86 13.55 0.86 -0.87
C PHE A 86 12.16 1.45 -0.68
N ALA A 87 11.43 1.60 -1.76
CA ALA A 87 10.01 1.90 -1.71
C ALA A 87 9.25 0.85 -2.53
N TYR A 88 8.17 0.34 -1.94
CA TYR A 88 7.37 -0.73 -2.47
C TYR A 88 5.90 -0.36 -2.45
N SER A 89 5.17 -0.76 -3.48
CA SER A 89 3.71 -0.84 -3.49
C SER A 89 3.31 -2.25 -3.95
N PRO A 90 2.65 -3.05 -3.10
CA PRO A 90 2.28 -4.42 -3.44
C PRO A 90 1.06 -4.51 -4.37
N GLY A 91 0.46 -3.38 -4.74
CA GLY A 91 -0.80 -3.34 -5.45
C GLY A 91 -1.99 -3.16 -4.51
N CYS A 92 -3.10 -3.83 -4.80
CA CYS A 92 -4.34 -3.72 -4.03
C CYS A 92 -5.02 -5.09 -3.85
N LEU A 93 -6.07 -5.12 -3.01
CA LEU A 93 -6.98 -6.26 -2.88
C LEU A 93 -8.40 -5.94 -3.39
N CYS A 94 -8.57 -4.78 -4.01
CA CYS A 94 -9.85 -4.42 -4.60
C CYS A 94 -10.08 -5.14 -5.93
N ARG A 95 -11.32 -5.08 -6.41
CA ARG A 95 -11.68 -5.58 -7.73
C ARG A 95 -10.94 -4.80 -8.81
N VAL A 96 -10.49 -5.50 -9.85
CA VAL A 96 -9.78 -4.93 -11.01
C VAL A 96 -10.54 -5.17 -12.33
N ASP A 97 -11.82 -5.51 -12.22
CA ASP A 97 -12.69 -5.84 -13.34
C ASP A 97 -13.42 -4.62 -13.97
N GLY A 98 -13.00 -3.42 -13.62
CA GLY A 98 -13.59 -2.16 -14.07
C GLY A 98 -14.95 -1.84 -13.43
N ALA A 99 -15.40 -2.62 -12.43
CA ALA A 99 -16.68 -2.40 -11.74
C ALA A 99 -16.55 -1.62 -10.43
N VAL A 100 -15.35 -1.21 -10.05
CA VAL A 100 -15.14 -0.36 -8.87
C VAL A 100 -15.52 1.08 -9.23
N PRO A 101 -16.38 1.74 -8.47
CA PRO A 101 -16.65 3.16 -8.65
C PRO A 101 -15.35 3.94 -8.43
N SER A 102 -14.72 4.37 -9.50
CA SER A 102 -13.55 5.22 -9.42
C SER A 102 -13.95 6.67 -9.71
N ARG A 103 -13.05 7.59 -9.40
CA ARG A 103 -13.20 9.01 -9.75
C ARG A 103 -13.44 9.23 -11.25
N ASN A 104 -13.06 8.25 -12.07
CA ASN A 104 -13.20 8.27 -13.52
C ASN A 104 -14.36 7.41 -14.00
N ALA A 105 -15.29 6.98 -13.10
CA ALA A 105 -16.51 6.30 -13.51
C ALA A 105 -17.31 7.23 -14.44
N ALA A 106 -17.01 7.14 -15.73
CA ALA A 106 -17.72 7.85 -16.76
C ALA A 106 -19.09 7.17 -16.95
N VAL A 107 -20.10 7.97 -17.16
CA VAL A 107 -21.38 7.49 -17.69
C VAL A 107 -21.40 7.79 -19.20
N ASP A 108 -22.00 6.89 -19.97
CA ASP A 108 -22.26 7.14 -21.38
C ASP A 108 -23.35 8.21 -21.58
N ALA A 109 -23.64 8.55 -22.82
CA ALA A 109 -24.67 9.53 -23.16
C ALA A 109 -26.06 9.18 -22.63
N PHE A 110 -26.30 7.96 -22.17
CA PHE A 110 -27.54 7.47 -21.59
C PHE A 110 -27.49 7.29 -20.07
N GLY A 111 -26.43 7.79 -19.41
CA GLY A 111 -26.25 7.68 -17.97
C GLY A 111 -25.86 6.29 -17.47
N ARG A 112 -25.45 5.37 -18.35
CA ARG A 112 -25.02 4.02 -17.96
C ARG A 112 -23.54 4.04 -17.59
N PRO A 113 -23.12 3.34 -16.50
CA PRO A 113 -21.71 3.24 -16.15
C PRO A 113 -20.89 2.66 -17.30
N VAL A 114 -19.90 3.40 -17.74
CA VAL A 114 -18.87 2.89 -18.64
C VAL A 114 -17.80 2.21 -17.79
N LYS A 115 -17.49 0.95 -18.07
CA LYS A 115 -16.38 0.26 -17.42
C LYS A 115 -15.08 1.02 -17.71
N SER A 116 -14.46 1.54 -16.67
CA SER A 116 -13.13 2.14 -16.75
C SER A 116 -12.12 1.10 -16.27
N TRP A 117 -11.24 0.67 -17.15
CA TRP A 117 -10.13 -0.20 -16.78
C TRP A 117 -9.00 0.65 -16.23
N GLU A 118 -8.85 0.61 -14.92
CA GLU A 118 -7.69 1.21 -14.26
C GLU A 118 -6.48 0.27 -14.38
N ASP A 119 -5.29 0.83 -14.47
CA ASP A 119 -4.04 0.05 -14.46
C ASP A 119 -3.71 -0.40 -13.02
N TRP A 120 -4.61 -1.18 -12.42
CA TRP A 120 -4.47 -1.71 -11.07
C TRP A 120 -4.07 -3.17 -11.10
N GLN A 121 -3.20 -3.56 -10.17
CA GLN A 121 -2.76 -4.94 -10.01
C GLN A 121 -3.09 -5.42 -8.61
N GLN A 122 -3.62 -6.63 -8.51
CA GLN A 122 -3.85 -7.28 -7.22
C GLN A 122 -2.55 -7.91 -6.70
N GLY A 123 -2.34 -7.76 -5.41
CA GLY A 123 -1.17 -8.34 -4.76
C GLY A 123 -1.09 -8.06 -3.28
N LEU A 124 -0.21 -8.81 -2.66
CA LEU A 124 0.15 -8.74 -1.26
C LEU A 124 1.66 -8.63 -1.11
N ALA A 125 2.11 -8.33 0.10
CA ALA A 125 3.52 -8.42 0.46
C ALA A 125 3.71 -9.12 1.80
N VAL A 126 4.82 -9.83 1.90
CA VAL A 126 5.34 -10.37 3.16
C VAL A 126 6.65 -9.70 3.47
N VAL A 127 6.78 -9.13 4.65
CA VAL A 127 8.03 -8.57 5.15
C VAL A 127 8.55 -9.45 6.27
N ARG A 128 9.79 -9.87 6.16
CA ARG A 128 10.47 -10.67 7.18
C ARG A 128 11.66 -9.92 7.71
N PHE A 129 11.87 -10.00 9.00
CA PHE A 129 13.01 -9.42 9.69
C PHE A 129 13.94 -10.52 10.18
N ASN A 130 15.23 -10.23 10.19
CA ASN A 130 16.22 -11.05 10.88
C ASN A 130 16.55 -10.47 12.27
N ASP A 131 17.37 -11.15 13.04
CA ASP A 131 17.77 -10.76 14.40
C ASP A 131 18.55 -9.41 14.49
N ARG A 132 18.90 -8.83 13.34
CA ARG A 132 19.59 -7.52 13.24
C ARG A 132 18.69 -6.45 12.63
N ASP A 133 17.37 -6.65 12.68
CA ASP A 133 16.35 -5.75 12.09
C ASP A 133 16.52 -5.45 10.58
N LYS A 134 17.31 -6.28 9.87
CA LYS A 134 17.30 -6.24 8.41
C LYS A 134 16.04 -6.92 7.91
N PHE A 135 15.47 -6.39 6.85
CA PHE A 135 14.24 -6.92 6.29
C PHE A 135 14.43 -7.46 4.87
N ALA A 136 13.58 -8.42 4.53
CA ALA A 136 13.35 -8.89 3.17
C ALA A 136 11.88 -8.63 2.81
N TYR A 137 11.66 -8.13 1.62
CA TYR A 137 10.34 -7.90 1.03
C TYR A 137 10.08 -8.95 -0.05
N GLU A 138 8.97 -9.65 0.08
CA GLU A 138 8.50 -10.64 -0.87
C GLU A 138 7.17 -10.19 -1.45
N ASP A 139 7.12 -10.01 -2.75
CA ASP A 139 5.91 -9.71 -3.51
C ASP A 139 5.12 -10.99 -3.78
N ILE A 140 3.80 -10.94 -3.62
CA ILE A 140 2.88 -12.01 -3.96
C ILE A 140 1.88 -11.45 -4.96
N ASP A 141 1.95 -11.94 -6.20
CA ASP A 141 0.98 -11.61 -7.23
C ASP A 141 -0.32 -12.37 -6.99
N ILE A 142 -1.44 -11.71 -7.24
CA ILE A 142 -2.76 -12.33 -7.28
C ILE A 142 -3.30 -12.17 -8.70
N LEU A 143 -3.46 -13.30 -9.39
CA LEU A 143 -3.90 -13.35 -10.78
C LEU A 143 -5.23 -14.11 -10.84
N GLU A 144 -6.31 -13.42 -11.17
CA GLU A 144 -7.65 -14.02 -11.30
C GLU A 144 -8.08 -14.85 -10.08
N GLY A 145 -7.77 -14.36 -8.87
CA GLY A 145 -8.06 -15.06 -7.62
C GLY A 145 -7.06 -16.14 -7.22
N TRP A 146 -6.01 -16.36 -8.03
CA TRP A 146 -4.95 -17.31 -7.75
C TRP A 146 -3.67 -16.61 -7.27
N ALA A 147 -3.02 -17.20 -6.29
CA ALA A 147 -1.72 -16.75 -5.78
C ALA A 147 -0.84 -17.92 -5.39
N MET A 148 0.47 -17.71 -5.42
CA MET A 148 1.44 -18.68 -4.91
C MET A 148 2.35 -18.02 -3.87
N HIS A 149 2.54 -18.69 -2.74
CA HIS A 149 3.48 -18.28 -1.72
C HIS A 149 4.20 -19.50 -1.14
N ARG A 150 5.54 -19.49 -1.15
CA ARG A 150 6.39 -20.57 -0.66
C ARG A 150 6.06 -21.96 -1.24
N GLY A 151 5.72 -22.01 -2.52
CA GLY A 151 5.36 -23.25 -3.20
C GLY A 151 3.98 -23.80 -2.85
N GLN A 152 3.18 -23.06 -2.07
CA GLN A 152 1.79 -23.36 -1.79
C GLN A 152 0.88 -22.49 -2.65
N GLU A 153 -0.10 -23.11 -3.29
CA GLU A 153 -1.13 -22.43 -4.06
C GLU A 153 -2.30 -22.01 -3.15
N TYR A 154 -2.86 -20.85 -3.47
CA TYR A 154 -4.05 -20.28 -2.85
C TYR A 154 -5.00 -19.86 -3.95
N GLN A 155 -6.26 -20.20 -3.83
CA GLN A 155 -7.31 -19.83 -4.77
C GLN A 155 -8.55 -19.35 -4.01
N ALA A 156 -9.15 -18.23 -4.49
CA ALA A 156 -10.37 -17.65 -3.95
C ALA A 156 -11.61 -18.18 -4.72
#